data_f9f822e91e0c8cfd61c5a56b58f2d07e
#
_entry.id   f9f822e91e0c8cfd61c5a56b58f2d07e
#
_cell.length_a   1.000
_cell.length_b   1.000
_cell.length_c   1.000
_cell.angle_alpha   90.00
_cell.angle_beta   90.00
_cell.angle_gamma   90.00
#
_symmetry.space_group_name_H-M   'P 1'
#
loop_
_entity.id
_entity.type
_entity.pdbx_description
1 polymer ?
#
loop_
_entity_poly.entity_id
_entity_poly.type
_entity_poly.pdbx_seq_one_letter_code
_entity_poly.pdbx_strand_id
1 'polypeptide(L)'
;FNIISLFDAIRGLNHGKLPPRAACITFDDGYADNAEIALPILQKYGVHATFFVASGFLNGGRMWNDTVIELVRRAPGAVLDLGAMGFGRFEIGNLPQRRQVIHHLLGKLKYMPERSRRSSVETMCALIPVVPAGNLMMTSDQVRVLHRAGMEIGGHTASHPILARMENNAARAEIAQGKEMLEDIIRAPVRLFAYPNGKPGQDYLPDHVRMLKDLGFDAAVSTAHGAARRGSDLYQLPRFTPWGRGLARFTLQMAQNMLTPPETV
;
A
#
# COMPACT_ATOMS: atom_id res chain seq x y z
N PHE A 1 -17.63 7.88 -14.68
CA PHE A 1 -17.50 6.55 -14.10
C PHE A 1 -18.58 6.33 -13.05
N ASN A 2 -19.05 5.10 -12.91
CA ASN A 2 -19.89 4.65 -11.82
C ASN A 2 -19.00 4.09 -10.73
N ILE A 3 -18.83 4.86 -9.64
CA ILE A 3 -18.00 4.41 -8.50
C ILE A 3 -18.83 3.43 -7.68
N ILE A 4 -18.32 2.21 -7.53
CA ILE A 4 -18.95 1.15 -6.76
C ILE A 4 -17.95 0.56 -5.75
N SER A 5 -18.44 -0.19 -4.77
CA SER A 5 -17.56 -0.91 -3.85
C SER A 5 -16.76 -1.99 -4.60
N LEU A 6 -15.58 -2.33 -4.10
CA LEU A 6 -14.77 -3.39 -4.71
C LEU A 6 -15.48 -4.75 -4.57
N PHE A 7 -16.19 -4.97 -3.47
CA PHE A 7 -16.97 -6.18 -3.25
C PHE A 7 -18.10 -6.33 -4.30
N ASP A 8 -18.85 -5.26 -4.59
CA ASP A 8 -19.87 -5.28 -5.64
C ASP A 8 -19.27 -5.45 -7.03
N ALA A 9 -18.10 -4.86 -7.28
CA ALA A 9 -17.38 -5.05 -8.53
C ALA A 9 -16.99 -6.52 -8.74
N ILE A 10 -16.47 -7.19 -7.72
CA ILE A 10 -16.11 -8.62 -7.76
C ILE A 10 -17.35 -9.47 -8.04
N ARG A 11 -18.45 -9.21 -7.34
CA ARG A 11 -19.73 -9.90 -7.59
C ARG A 11 -20.23 -9.67 -9.01
N GLY A 12 -20.15 -8.42 -9.48
CA GLY A 12 -20.57 -8.04 -10.82
C GLY A 12 -19.70 -8.67 -11.92
N LEU A 13 -18.40 -8.81 -11.71
CA LEU A 13 -17.49 -9.51 -12.62
C LEU A 13 -17.89 -11.00 -12.77
N ASN A 14 -18.17 -11.67 -11.66
CA ASN A 14 -18.57 -13.08 -11.65
C ASN A 14 -19.90 -13.32 -12.37
N HIS A 15 -20.85 -12.41 -12.21
CA HIS A 15 -22.20 -12.57 -12.75
C HIS A 15 -22.44 -11.83 -14.08
N GLY A 16 -21.44 -11.11 -14.60
CA GLY A 16 -21.59 -10.30 -15.81
C GLY A 16 -22.56 -9.11 -15.64
N LYS A 17 -22.70 -8.58 -14.44
CA LYS A 17 -23.66 -7.53 -14.05
C LYS A 17 -22.99 -6.24 -13.55
N LEU A 18 -21.88 -5.85 -14.16
CA LEU A 18 -21.25 -4.55 -13.85
C LEU A 18 -22.02 -3.40 -14.51
N PRO A 19 -22.20 -2.27 -13.82
CA PRO A 19 -22.66 -1.07 -14.48
C PRO A 19 -21.62 -0.60 -15.53
N PRO A 20 -22.03 0.10 -16.58
CA PRO A 20 -21.10 0.63 -17.57
C PRO A 20 -20.10 1.58 -16.90
N ARG A 21 -18.83 1.52 -17.33
CA ARG A 21 -17.76 2.35 -16.75
C ARG A 21 -17.66 2.24 -15.22
N ALA A 22 -17.81 1.01 -14.68
CA ALA A 22 -17.58 0.75 -13.27
C ALA A 22 -16.13 1.08 -12.87
N ALA A 23 -15.94 1.68 -11.71
CA ALA A 23 -14.64 1.93 -11.13
C ALA A 23 -14.70 1.82 -9.61
N CYS A 24 -13.61 1.36 -9.01
CA CYS A 24 -13.44 1.28 -7.56
C CYS A 24 -12.31 2.20 -7.13
N ILE A 25 -12.44 2.80 -5.96
CA ILE A 25 -11.39 3.62 -5.34
C ILE A 25 -10.74 2.76 -4.26
N THR A 26 -9.41 2.73 -4.23
CA THR A 26 -8.65 2.01 -3.21
C THR A 26 -7.54 2.87 -2.64
N PHE A 27 -7.24 2.67 -1.37
CA PHE A 27 -6.13 3.25 -0.64
C PHE A 27 -5.33 2.15 0.02
N ASP A 28 -4.01 2.25 0.00
CA ASP A 28 -3.12 1.27 0.61
C ASP A 28 -2.45 1.82 1.88
N ASP A 29 -1.75 0.94 2.59
CA ASP A 29 -0.85 1.18 3.72
C ASP A 29 -1.53 1.50 5.06
N GLY A 30 -2.60 2.28 5.08
CA GLY A 30 -3.29 2.65 6.31
C GLY A 30 -2.75 3.92 6.95
N TYR A 31 -2.37 4.92 6.16
CA TYR A 31 -1.97 6.25 6.65
C TYR A 31 -3.13 7.00 7.30
N ALA A 32 -2.82 7.84 8.28
CA ALA A 32 -3.81 8.63 9.05
C ALA A 32 -4.67 9.55 8.16
N ASP A 33 -4.10 10.09 7.08
CA ASP A 33 -4.83 10.92 6.11
C ASP A 33 -5.96 10.20 5.36
N ASN A 34 -5.94 8.87 5.35
CA ASN A 34 -7.06 8.06 4.86
C ASN A 34 -8.35 8.32 5.65
N ALA A 35 -8.25 8.43 6.96
CA ALA A 35 -9.38 8.75 7.83
C ALA A 35 -9.61 10.25 7.98
N GLU A 36 -8.53 11.04 8.06
CA GLU A 36 -8.60 12.47 8.36
C GLU A 36 -8.95 13.33 7.13
N ILE A 37 -8.53 12.91 5.94
CA ILE A 37 -8.67 13.68 4.70
C ILE A 37 -9.52 12.94 3.68
N ALA A 38 -9.21 11.67 3.37
CA ALA A 38 -9.90 10.94 2.31
C ALA A 38 -11.36 10.64 2.68
N LEU A 39 -11.63 10.15 3.89
CA LEU A 39 -12.98 9.82 4.33
C LEU A 39 -13.97 10.99 4.24
N PRO A 40 -13.70 12.21 4.75
CA PRO A 40 -14.61 13.34 4.58
C PRO A 40 -14.89 13.70 3.12
N ILE A 41 -13.90 13.55 2.24
CA ILE A 41 -14.06 13.79 0.81
C ILE A 41 -14.98 12.73 0.19
N LEU A 42 -14.75 11.45 0.47
CA LEU A 42 -15.57 10.35 -0.03
C LEU A 42 -17.04 10.50 0.43
N GLN A 43 -17.25 10.82 1.71
CA GLN A 43 -18.58 11.07 2.27
C GLN A 43 -19.28 12.27 1.59
N LYS A 44 -18.55 13.37 1.36
CA LYS A 44 -19.08 14.55 0.67
C LYS A 44 -19.62 14.22 -0.72
N TYR A 45 -18.98 13.28 -1.43
CA TYR A 45 -19.40 12.89 -2.78
C TYR A 45 -20.27 11.62 -2.80
N GLY A 46 -20.57 11.02 -1.65
CA GLY A 46 -21.38 9.80 -1.54
C GLY A 46 -20.77 8.60 -2.25
N VAL A 47 -19.44 8.49 -2.26
CA VAL A 47 -18.71 7.39 -2.92
C VAL A 47 -18.03 6.47 -1.92
N HIS A 48 -17.95 5.19 -2.27
CA HIS A 48 -17.28 4.17 -1.48
C HIS A 48 -15.81 4.00 -1.88
N ALA A 49 -15.00 3.49 -0.94
CA ALA A 49 -13.62 3.10 -1.20
C ALA A 49 -13.24 1.89 -0.33
N THR A 50 -12.18 1.20 -0.75
CA THR A 50 -11.56 0.10 -0.01
C THR A 50 -10.21 0.57 0.53
N PHE A 51 -9.98 0.37 1.83
CA PHE A 51 -8.75 0.71 2.51
C PHE A 51 -8.00 -0.55 2.89
N PHE A 52 -6.87 -0.79 2.25
CA PHE A 52 -5.97 -1.91 2.53
C PHE A 52 -4.95 -1.50 3.57
N VAL A 53 -5.00 -2.10 4.75
CA VAL A 53 -4.28 -1.63 5.92
C VAL A 53 -3.17 -2.61 6.32
N ALA A 54 -1.94 -2.10 6.40
CA ALA A 54 -0.80 -2.80 7.00
C ALA A 54 -0.89 -2.67 8.54
N SER A 55 -1.56 -3.66 9.15
CA SER A 55 -2.10 -3.55 10.52
C SER A 55 -1.05 -3.42 11.62
N GLY A 56 0.16 -3.93 11.42
CA GLY A 56 1.25 -3.85 12.40
C GLY A 56 1.82 -2.45 12.62
N PHE A 57 1.45 -1.48 11.77
CA PHE A 57 1.89 -0.08 11.92
C PHE A 57 0.84 0.82 12.57
N LEU A 58 -0.34 0.31 12.86
CA LEU A 58 -1.38 1.08 13.54
C LEU A 58 -0.93 1.53 14.94
N ASN A 59 -1.59 2.58 15.46
CA ASN A 59 -1.41 3.08 16.82
C ASN A 59 0.01 3.62 17.10
N GLY A 60 0.60 4.34 16.16
CA GLY A 60 1.90 5.01 16.35
C GLY A 60 3.09 4.26 15.75
N GLY A 61 2.84 3.18 15.01
CA GLY A 61 3.85 2.54 14.18
C GLY A 61 4.29 3.41 13.01
N ARG A 62 5.31 2.96 12.30
CA ARG A 62 5.83 3.65 11.12
C ARG A 62 6.56 2.68 10.23
N MET A 63 6.33 2.79 8.93
CA MET A 63 7.06 2.00 7.96
C MET A 63 8.54 2.46 7.88
N TRP A 64 9.41 1.55 7.48
CA TRP A 64 10.83 1.85 7.34
C TRP A 64 11.12 2.97 6.31
N ASN A 65 10.37 2.98 5.21
CA ASN A 65 10.46 4.01 4.17
C ASN A 65 10.11 5.40 4.71
N ASP A 66 9.06 5.53 5.51
CA ASP A 66 8.67 6.78 6.15
C ASP A 66 9.74 7.26 7.13
N THR A 67 10.35 6.33 7.86
CA THR A 67 11.47 6.66 8.74
C THR A 67 12.60 7.30 7.94
N VAL A 68 13.03 6.69 6.83
CA VAL A 68 14.08 7.25 5.96
C VAL A 68 13.68 8.60 5.38
N ILE A 69 12.43 8.72 4.90
CA ILE A 69 11.92 9.98 4.36
C ILE A 69 11.98 11.10 5.41
N GLU A 70 11.46 10.85 6.61
CA GLU A 70 11.41 11.86 7.67
C GLU A 70 12.82 12.23 8.16
N LEU A 71 13.72 11.26 8.30
CA LEU A 71 15.10 11.53 8.67
C LEU A 71 15.77 12.46 7.67
N VAL A 72 15.70 12.17 6.36
CA VAL A 72 16.34 13.01 5.32
C VAL A 72 15.64 14.36 5.17
N ARG A 73 14.30 14.39 5.24
CA ARG A 73 13.55 15.65 5.14
C ARG A 73 13.89 16.63 6.24
N ARG A 74 14.14 16.14 7.46
CA ARG A 74 14.34 16.95 8.66
C ARG A 74 15.80 17.00 9.12
N ALA A 75 16.72 16.27 8.46
CA ALA A 75 18.14 16.31 8.76
C ALA A 75 18.66 17.76 8.78
N PRO A 76 19.42 18.16 9.82
CA PRO A 76 20.00 19.51 9.90
C PRO A 76 21.14 19.68 8.89
N GLY A 77 21.47 20.96 8.59
CA GLY A 77 22.58 21.30 7.72
C GLY A 77 22.35 21.08 6.23
N ALA A 78 23.40 21.21 5.45
CA ALA A 78 23.42 21.10 4.00
C ALA A 78 24.00 19.76 3.50
N VAL A 79 24.56 18.96 4.40
CA VAL A 79 25.23 17.69 4.07
C VAL A 79 24.76 16.61 5.03
N LEU A 80 24.47 15.44 4.48
CA LEU A 80 24.16 14.19 5.21
C LEU A 80 25.28 13.19 4.93
N ASP A 81 26.05 12.85 5.95
CA ASP A 81 27.13 11.88 5.85
C ASP A 81 26.69 10.52 6.43
N LEU A 82 26.58 9.54 5.54
CA LEU A 82 26.27 8.14 5.85
C LEU A 82 27.43 7.23 5.38
N GLY A 83 28.64 7.79 5.23
CA GLY A 83 29.82 7.06 4.76
C GLY A 83 30.19 5.89 5.64
N ALA A 84 30.10 6.02 6.97
CA ALA A 84 30.33 4.94 7.92
C ALA A 84 29.41 3.73 7.74
N MET A 85 28.23 3.92 7.11
CA MET A 85 27.28 2.87 6.77
C MET A 85 27.44 2.34 5.34
N GLY A 86 28.39 2.84 4.55
CA GLY A 86 28.56 2.49 3.15
C GLY A 86 27.53 3.10 2.20
N PHE A 87 26.72 4.07 2.66
CA PHE A 87 25.75 4.76 1.80
C PHE A 87 26.33 6.01 1.12
N GLY A 88 27.41 6.59 1.66
CA GLY A 88 28.09 7.77 1.11
C GLY A 88 27.69 9.07 1.75
N ARG A 89 28.13 10.17 1.15
CA ARG A 89 27.89 11.55 1.59
C ARG A 89 27.04 12.27 0.57
N PHE A 90 26.03 13.03 1.03
CA PHE A 90 25.00 13.62 0.19
C PHE A 90 24.79 15.10 0.50
N GLU A 91 24.63 15.92 -0.53
CA GLU A 91 24.13 17.28 -0.41
C GLU A 91 22.61 17.26 -0.15
N ILE A 92 22.16 17.99 0.88
CA ILE A 92 20.76 18.09 1.30
C ILE A 92 20.32 19.54 1.57
N GLY A 93 21.04 20.52 1.01
CA GLY A 93 20.81 21.95 1.26
C GLY A 93 19.47 22.49 0.74
N ASN A 94 18.81 21.76 -0.19
CA ASN A 94 17.53 22.16 -0.77
C ASN A 94 16.58 20.97 -0.97
N LEU A 95 15.29 21.25 -1.27
CA LEU A 95 14.29 20.22 -1.46
C LEU A 95 14.58 19.23 -2.62
N PRO A 96 15.04 19.67 -3.80
CA PRO A 96 15.41 18.73 -4.86
C PRO A 96 16.50 17.75 -4.43
N GLN A 97 17.56 18.21 -3.77
CA GLN A 97 18.64 17.37 -3.26
C GLN A 97 18.11 16.36 -2.24
N ARG A 98 17.32 16.79 -1.26
CA ARG A 98 16.68 15.87 -0.30
C ARG A 98 15.84 14.81 -0.97
N ARG A 99 15.02 15.17 -1.97
CA ARG A 99 14.22 14.20 -2.75
C ARG A 99 15.10 13.18 -3.48
N GLN A 100 16.19 13.63 -4.07
CA GLN A 100 17.14 12.74 -4.75
C GLN A 100 17.77 11.74 -3.79
N VAL A 101 18.20 12.21 -2.61
CA VAL A 101 18.77 11.35 -1.55
C VAL A 101 17.74 10.36 -1.04
N ILE A 102 16.51 10.79 -0.77
CA ILE A 102 15.40 9.89 -0.36
C ILE A 102 15.23 8.81 -1.40
N HIS A 103 15.07 9.18 -2.69
CA HIS A 103 14.89 8.21 -3.76
C HIS A 103 16.04 7.20 -3.85
N HIS A 104 17.28 7.67 -3.74
CA HIS A 104 18.47 6.83 -3.74
C HIS A 104 18.50 5.84 -2.58
N LEU A 105 18.27 6.30 -1.35
CA LEU A 105 18.27 5.48 -0.15
C LEU A 105 17.13 4.45 -0.16
N LEU A 106 15.92 4.87 -0.52
CA LEU A 106 14.78 3.94 -0.65
C LEU A 106 15.05 2.86 -1.71
N GLY A 107 15.65 3.23 -2.85
CA GLY A 107 16.01 2.27 -3.88
C GLY A 107 17.02 1.23 -3.41
N LYS A 108 18.03 1.65 -2.64
CA LYS A 108 19.02 0.73 -2.07
C LYS A 108 18.44 -0.18 -0.98
N LEU A 109 17.62 0.38 -0.09
CA LEU A 109 17.08 -0.34 1.08
C LEU A 109 15.95 -1.29 0.72
N LYS A 110 15.17 -0.98 -0.32
CA LYS A 110 13.95 -1.72 -0.67
C LYS A 110 14.18 -3.23 -0.84
N TYR A 111 15.28 -3.61 -1.50
CA TYR A 111 15.56 -5.01 -1.83
C TYR A 111 16.60 -5.65 -0.91
N MET A 112 17.04 -4.98 0.15
CA MET A 112 17.87 -5.59 1.18
C MET A 112 17.09 -6.64 1.96
N PRO A 113 17.77 -7.69 2.48
CA PRO A 113 17.17 -8.59 3.46
C PRO A 113 16.58 -7.77 4.62
N GLU A 114 15.42 -8.17 5.12
CA GLU A 114 14.66 -7.39 6.12
C GLU A 114 15.50 -7.04 7.35
N ARG A 115 16.25 -8.02 7.88
CA ARG A 115 17.13 -7.82 9.06
C ARG A 115 18.19 -6.75 8.80
N SER A 116 18.83 -6.79 7.62
CA SER A 116 19.86 -5.80 7.24
C SER A 116 19.24 -4.41 7.03
N ARG A 117 18.07 -4.33 6.40
CA ARG A 117 17.33 -3.10 6.20
C ARG A 117 16.96 -2.48 7.54
N ARG A 118 16.40 -3.28 8.47
CA ARG A 118 16.04 -2.82 9.83
C ARG A 118 17.25 -2.24 10.55
N SER A 119 18.36 -2.97 10.61
CA SER A 119 19.60 -2.51 11.23
C SER A 119 20.13 -1.22 10.59
N SER A 120 20.06 -1.10 9.26
CA SER A 120 20.47 0.13 8.56
C SER A 120 19.59 1.33 8.95
N VAL A 121 18.27 1.15 9.03
CA VAL A 121 17.34 2.22 9.42
C VAL A 121 17.54 2.61 10.89
N GLU A 122 17.73 1.65 11.78
CA GLU A 122 18.04 1.91 13.20
C GLU A 122 19.36 2.72 13.35
N THR A 123 20.41 2.35 12.59
CA THR A 123 21.67 3.10 12.58
C THR A 123 21.46 4.51 12.03
N MET A 124 20.66 4.71 10.98
CA MET A 124 20.31 6.05 10.49
C MET A 124 19.61 6.88 11.57
N CYS A 125 18.67 6.29 12.33
CA CYS A 125 17.99 6.96 13.44
C CYS A 125 18.99 7.40 14.54
N ALA A 126 20.01 6.61 14.80
CA ALA A 126 21.04 6.96 15.79
C ALA A 126 22.00 8.08 15.32
N LEU A 127 22.31 8.11 14.02
CA LEU A 127 23.24 9.08 13.43
C LEU A 127 22.60 10.44 13.13
N ILE A 128 21.33 10.45 12.76
CA ILE A 128 20.63 11.68 12.36
C ILE A 128 19.83 12.19 13.56
N PRO A 129 20.15 13.38 14.13
CA PRO A 129 19.52 13.91 15.33
C PRO A 129 18.10 14.45 15.05
N VAL A 130 17.22 13.58 14.61
CA VAL A 130 15.82 13.88 14.27
C VAL A 130 14.93 12.83 14.88
N VAL A 131 13.86 13.26 15.54
CA VAL A 131 12.77 12.38 15.95
C VAL A 131 11.70 12.37 14.84
N PRO A 132 11.55 11.26 14.10
CA PRO A 132 10.51 11.18 13.07
C PRO A 132 9.11 11.24 13.66
N ALA A 133 8.13 11.77 12.91
CA ALA A 133 6.74 11.89 13.36
C ALA A 133 6.14 10.51 13.70
N GLY A 134 5.43 10.42 14.83
CA GLY A 134 4.80 9.17 15.32
C GLY A 134 3.33 9.01 14.95
N ASN A 135 2.74 9.93 14.17
CA ASN A 135 1.31 9.99 13.87
C ASN A 135 1.00 9.83 12.37
N LEU A 136 1.86 9.16 11.64
CA LEU A 136 1.66 8.97 10.19
C LEU A 136 0.60 7.91 9.89
N MET A 137 0.50 6.88 10.72
CA MET A 137 -0.39 5.76 10.51
C MET A 137 -1.68 5.93 11.31
N MET A 138 -2.76 5.34 10.81
CA MET A 138 -4.05 5.33 11.52
C MET A 138 -3.97 4.68 12.89
N THR A 139 -4.88 5.08 13.76
CA THR A 139 -5.21 4.35 14.97
C THR A 139 -6.26 3.28 14.67
N SER A 140 -6.39 2.28 15.56
CA SER A 140 -7.47 1.30 15.48
C SER A 140 -8.86 1.94 15.51
N ASP A 141 -9.01 3.09 16.20
CA ASP A 141 -10.27 3.83 16.21
C ASP A 141 -10.57 4.47 14.85
N GLN A 142 -9.58 4.99 14.15
CA GLN A 142 -9.73 5.52 12.80
C GLN A 142 -10.14 4.42 11.80
N VAL A 143 -9.58 3.20 11.92
CA VAL A 143 -10.02 2.04 11.12
C VAL A 143 -11.49 1.70 11.40
N ARG A 144 -11.92 1.72 12.68
CA ARG A 144 -13.33 1.52 13.05
C ARG A 144 -14.24 2.62 12.48
N VAL A 145 -13.76 3.86 12.45
CA VAL A 145 -14.51 4.98 11.86
C VAL A 145 -14.73 4.78 10.37
N LEU A 146 -13.69 4.39 9.62
CA LEU A 146 -13.81 4.04 8.20
C LEU A 146 -14.85 2.94 7.98
N HIS A 147 -14.76 1.84 8.73
CA HIS A 147 -15.68 0.71 8.62
C HIS A 147 -17.13 1.10 8.93
N ARG A 148 -17.39 1.84 10.03
CA ARG A 148 -18.73 2.34 10.39
C ARG A 148 -19.29 3.33 9.36
N ALA A 149 -18.44 4.04 8.65
CA ALA A 149 -18.84 4.93 7.56
C ALA A 149 -19.17 4.17 6.26
N GLY A 150 -19.18 2.85 6.27
CA GLY A 150 -19.49 2.00 5.11
C GLY A 150 -18.32 1.81 4.15
N MET A 151 -17.09 2.18 4.53
CA MET A 151 -15.90 1.89 3.74
C MET A 151 -15.47 0.43 3.94
N GLU A 152 -14.93 -0.19 2.89
CA GLU A 152 -14.39 -1.54 2.97
C GLU A 152 -12.99 -1.53 3.58
N ILE A 153 -12.72 -2.47 4.50
CA ILE A 153 -11.39 -2.68 5.07
C ILE A 153 -10.82 -3.98 4.48
N GLY A 154 -9.63 -3.89 3.92
CA GLY A 154 -8.88 -5.01 3.35
C GLY A 154 -7.54 -5.22 4.04
N GLY A 155 -6.98 -6.43 3.91
CA GLY A 155 -5.66 -6.78 4.43
C GLY A 155 -4.53 -6.30 3.51
N HIS A 156 -3.42 -5.90 4.13
CA HIS A 156 -2.18 -5.51 3.42
C HIS A 156 -0.95 -6.08 4.14
N THR A 157 -1.06 -7.30 4.67
CA THR A 157 -0.14 -7.95 5.61
C THR A 157 -0.05 -7.24 6.97
N ALA A 158 0.75 -7.74 7.88
CA ALA A 158 1.04 -7.07 9.14
C ALA A 158 2.13 -5.99 8.97
N SER A 159 3.29 -6.35 8.40
CA SER A 159 4.49 -5.49 8.36
C SER A 159 4.89 -5.01 6.96
N HIS A 160 4.01 -5.15 5.96
CA HIS A 160 4.21 -4.70 4.58
C HIS A 160 5.50 -5.23 3.91
N PRO A 161 5.82 -6.53 4.01
CA PRO A 161 6.99 -7.11 3.36
C PRO A 161 6.76 -7.32 1.86
N ILE A 162 7.84 -7.49 1.11
CA ILE A 162 7.78 -8.06 -0.25
C ILE A 162 7.62 -9.57 -0.08
N LEU A 163 6.42 -10.11 -0.31
CA LEU A 163 6.10 -11.52 -0.07
C LEU A 163 7.02 -12.48 -0.83
N ALA A 164 7.36 -12.17 -2.07
CA ALA A 164 8.29 -12.96 -2.89
C ALA A 164 9.72 -13.05 -2.33
N ARG A 165 10.05 -12.29 -1.27
CA ARG A 165 11.36 -12.31 -0.59
C ARG A 165 11.31 -13.02 0.76
N MET A 166 10.21 -13.67 1.06
CA MET A 166 9.99 -14.39 2.31
C MET A 166 9.88 -15.90 2.07
N GLU A 167 10.19 -16.67 3.08
CA GLU A 167 9.82 -18.09 3.14
C GLU A 167 8.28 -18.20 3.19
N ASN A 168 7.72 -19.22 2.55
CA ASN A 168 6.28 -19.40 2.40
C ASN A 168 5.51 -19.40 3.73
N ASN A 169 6.07 -20.05 4.77
CA ASN A 169 5.42 -20.06 6.08
C ASN A 169 5.40 -18.68 6.74
N ALA A 170 6.46 -17.89 6.57
CA ALA A 170 6.54 -16.54 7.09
C ALA A 170 5.59 -15.60 6.32
N ALA A 171 5.51 -15.73 4.99
CA ALA A 171 4.57 -14.98 4.17
C ALA A 171 3.11 -15.28 4.55
N ARG A 172 2.77 -16.57 4.76
CA ARG A 172 1.45 -16.98 5.24
C ARG A 172 1.12 -16.39 6.62
N ALA A 173 2.08 -16.39 7.53
CA ALA A 173 1.90 -15.81 8.86
C ALA A 173 1.65 -14.30 8.79
N GLU A 174 2.40 -13.55 7.98
CA GLU A 174 2.21 -12.11 7.74
C GLU A 174 0.81 -11.78 7.21
N ILE A 175 0.31 -12.58 6.27
CA ILE A 175 -1.03 -12.40 5.70
C ILE A 175 -2.11 -12.72 6.76
N ALA A 176 -1.97 -13.85 7.45
CA ALA A 176 -2.94 -14.31 8.45
C ALA A 176 -3.01 -13.34 9.64
N GLN A 177 -1.86 -12.97 10.20
CA GLN A 177 -1.78 -12.04 11.31
C GLN A 177 -2.38 -10.67 10.95
N GLY A 178 -2.05 -10.17 9.74
CA GLY A 178 -2.62 -8.91 9.26
C GLY A 178 -4.14 -8.94 9.17
N LYS A 179 -4.71 -10.06 8.70
CA LYS A 179 -6.15 -10.29 8.64
C LYS A 179 -6.77 -10.32 10.03
N GLU A 180 -6.27 -11.17 10.92
CA GLU A 180 -6.78 -11.35 12.28
C GLU A 180 -6.82 -10.03 13.08
N MET A 181 -5.73 -9.25 13.01
CA MET A 181 -5.66 -7.94 13.68
C MET A 181 -6.76 -7.00 13.19
N LEU A 182 -7.04 -6.96 11.90
CA LEU A 182 -8.10 -6.10 11.34
C LEU A 182 -9.50 -6.61 11.70
N GLU A 183 -9.73 -7.91 11.63
CA GLU A 183 -10.99 -8.55 12.03
C GLU A 183 -11.30 -8.28 13.51
N ASP A 184 -10.29 -8.32 14.37
CA ASP A 184 -10.42 -7.95 15.78
C ASP A 184 -10.76 -6.48 16.00
N ILE A 185 -10.21 -5.58 15.18
CA ILE A 185 -10.48 -4.15 15.25
C ILE A 185 -11.91 -3.85 14.81
N ILE A 186 -12.33 -4.36 13.64
CA ILE A 186 -13.63 -4.00 13.05
C ILE A 186 -14.78 -4.92 13.48
N ARG A 187 -14.47 -6.06 14.10
CA ARG A 187 -15.44 -7.12 14.50
C ARG A 187 -16.27 -7.65 13.32
N ALA A 188 -15.62 -7.76 12.16
CA ALA A 188 -16.22 -8.26 10.94
C ALA A 188 -15.16 -8.97 10.08
N PRO A 189 -15.54 -9.87 9.15
CA PRO A 189 -14.60 -10.56 8.29
C PRO A 189 -13.86 -9.60 7.33
N VAL A 190 -12.56 -9.76 7.20
CA VAL A 190 -11.72 -9.10 6.18
C VAL A 190 -11.58 -10.03 4.98
N ARG A 191 -12.18 -9.67 3.85
CA ARG A 191 -12.36 -10.54 2.70
C ARG A 191 -11.55 -10.11 1.48
N LEU A 192 -10.96 -8.92 1.49
CA LEU A 192 -10.20 -8.33 0.40
C LEU A 192 -8.74 -8.16 0.80
N PHE A 193 -7.84 -8.30 -0.16
CA PHE A 193 -6.40 -8.17 0.05
C PHE A 193 -5.75 -7.29 -1.02
N ALA A 194 -4.69 -6.55 -0.67
CA ALA A 194 -3.77 -5.95 -1.63
C ALA A 194 -2.36 -6.49 -1.37
N TYR A 195 -1.67 -6.89 -2.44
CA TYR A 195 -0.29 -7.32 -2.32
C TYR A 195 0.63 -6.13 -2.05
N PRO A 196 1.47 -6.16 -0.98
CA PRO A 196 2.47 -5.12 -0.76
C PRO A 196 3.37 -4.92 -1.97
N ASN A 197 3.53 -3.67 -2.43
CA ASN A 197 4.16 -3.29 -3.70
C ASN A 197 3.45 -3.84 -4.95
N GLY A 198 3.04 -5.09 -4.96
CA GLY A 198 2.03 -5.70 -5.81
C GLY A 198 2.39 -5.97 -7.28
N LYS A 199 3.67 -6.00 -7.67
CA LYS A 199 4.09 -6.37 -9.03
C LYS A 199 4.08 -7.90 -9.19
N PRO A 200 3.32 -8.46 -10.14
CA PRO A 200 3.31 -9.89 -10.43
C PRO A 200 4.71 -10.43 -10.73
N GLY A 201 5.05 -11.60 -10.20
CA GLY A 201 6.33 -12.25 -10.42
C GLY A 201 7.54 -11.62 -9.73
N GLN A 202 7.41 -10.39 -9.23
CA GLN A 202 8.47 -9.67 -8.54
C GLN A 202 8.21 -9.52 -7.03
N ASP A 203 7.01 -9.09 -6.66
CA ASP A 203 6.65 -8.80 -5.27
C ASP A 203 5.75 -9.88 -4.67
N TYR A 204 5.06 -10.65 -5.50
CA TYR A 204 4.31 -11.85 -5.11
C TYR A 204 4.39 -12.92 -6.21
N LEU A 205 4.12 -14.18 -5.85
CA LEU A 205 4.24 -15.39 -6.67
C LEU A 205 2.94 -16.21 -6.62
N PRO A 206 2.76 -17.24 -7.48
CA PRO A 206 1.56 -18.09 -7.48
C PRO A 206 1.24 -18.73 -6.12
N ASP A 207 2.26 -19.01 -5.30
CA ASP A 207 2.07 -19.57 -3.95
C ASP A 207 1.28 -18.59 -3.06
N HIS A 208 1.57 -17.29 -3.14
CA HIS A 208 0.85 -16.28 -2.36
C HIS A 208 -0.60 -16.15 -2.80
N VAL A 209 -0.88 -16.31 -4.10
CA VAL A 209 -2.26 -16.38 -4.61
C VAL A 209 -3.02 -17.56 -3.99
N ARG A 210 -2.37 -18.75 -3.89
CA ARG A 210 -2.97 -19.92 -3.22
C ARG A 210 -3.19 -19.67 -1.73
N MET A 211 -2.20 -19.06 -1.04
CA MET A 211 -2.32 -18.71 0.38
C MET A 211 -3.53 -17.83 0.68
N LEU A 212 -3.85 -16.84 -0.18
CA LEU A 212 -5.02 -15.99 0.01
C LEU A 212 -6.33 -16.78 -0.08
N LYS A 213 -6.43 -17.71 -1.03
CA LYS A 213 -7.58 -18.60 -1.16
C LYS A 213 -7.78 -19.45 0.09
N ASP A 214 -6.68 -20.07 0.57
CA ASP A 214 -6.69 -20.91 1.78
C ASP A 214 -7.01 -20.14 3.05
N LEU A 215 -6.65 -18.84 3.11
CA LEU A 215 -6.94 -17.94 4.23
C LEU A 215 -8.34 -17.31 4.15
N GLY A 216 -9.13 -17.67 3.13
CA GLY A 216 -10.53 -17.28 2.99
C GLY A 216 -10.72 -15.81 2.58
N PHE A 217 -9.79 -15.25 1.80
CA PHE A 217 -10.06 -14.01 1.07
C PHE A 217 -10.92 -14.30 -0.17
N ASP A 218 -11.76 -13.36 -0.57
CA ASP A 218 -12.60 -13.48 -1.77
C ASP A 218 -11.88 -12.98 -3.02
N ALA A 219 -11.02 -11.97 -2.85
CA ALA A 219 -10.27 -11.38 -3.96
C ALA A 219 -9.03 -10.62 -3.47
N ALA A 220 -8.12 -10.38 -4.42
CA ALA A 220 -6.95 -9.55 -4.18
C ALA A 220 -6.64 -8.64 -5.37
N VAL A 221 -6.03 -7.49 -5.06
CA VAL A 221 -5.62 -6.50 -6.04
C VAL A 221 -4.09 -6.41 -6.12
N SER A 222 -3.58 -6.18 -7.31
CA SER A 222 -2.16 -5.99 -7.61
C SER A 222 -1.88 -4.55 -8.02
N THR A 223 -0.64 -4.23 -8.36
CA THR A 223 -0.26 -2.97 -9.01
C THR A 223 0.01 -3.13 -10.51
N ALA A 224 -0.38 -4.28 -11.08
CA ALA A 224 -0.39 -4.45 -12.52
C ALA A 224 -1.32 -3.44 -13.17
N HIS A 225 -0.84 -2.77 -14.23
CA HIS A 225 -1.69 -1.88 -15.01
C HIS A 225 -2.74 -2.68 -15.78
N GLY A 226 -3.88 -2.08 -16.02
CA GLY A 226 -4.95 -2.68 -16.81
C GLY A 226 -6.31 -2.51 -16.15
N ALA A 227 -7.33 -3.02 -16.83
CA ALA A 227 -8.71 -3.06 -16.33
C ALA A 227 -9.17 -4.50 -16.19
N ALA A 228 -9.83 -4.81 -15.09
CA ALA A 228 -10.45 -6.12 -14.88
C ALA A 228 -11.58 -6.34 -15.89
N ARG A 229 -11.72 -7.56 -16.38
CA ARG A 229 -12.72 -7.99 -17.36
C ARG A 229 -13.37 -9.29 -16.89
N ARG A 230 -14.45 -9.68 -17.52
CA ARG A 230 -15.04 -11.00 -17.27
C ARG A 230 -13.99 -12.09 -17.52
N GLY A 231 -13.78 -12.95 -16.51
CA GLY A 231 -12.77 -14.01 -16.55
C GLY A 231 -11.38 -13.59 -16.02
N SER A 232 -11.21 -12.34 -15.57
CA SER A 232 -10.00 -11.96 -14.84
C SER A 232 -9.86 -12.78 -13.55
N ASP A 233 -8.63 -13.12 -13.19
CA ASP A 233 -8.35 -13.77 -11.92
C ASP A 233 -8.68 -12.79 -10.76
N LEU A 234 -9.66 -13.15 -9.94
CA LEU A 234 -10.11 -12.31 -8.83
C LEU A 234 -9.04 -12.09 -7.79
N TYR A 235 -8.03 -12.94 -7.72
CA TYR A 235 -6.93 -12.82 -6.78
C TYR A 235 -5.73 -12.03 -7.34
N GLN A 236 -5.88 -11.45 -8.54
CA GLN A 236 -4.85 -10.66 -9.21
C GLN A 236 -5.46 -9.48 -9.99
N LEU A 237 -6.48 -8.84 -9.43
CA LEU A 237 -7.17 -7.72 -10.09
C LEU A 237 -6.21 -6.55 -10.31
N PRO A 238 -6.13 -6.03 -11.54
CA PRO A 238 -5.23 -4.91 -11.86
C PRO A 238 -5.74 -3.60 -11.27
N ARG A 239 -4.81 -2.69 -11.01
CA ARG A 239 -5.12 -1.34 -10.55
C ARG A 239 -4.37 -0.29 -11.34
N PHE A 240 -4.90 0.90 -11.34
CA PHE A 240 -4.28 2.08 -11.92
C PHE A 240 -3.99 3.12 -10.85
N THR A 241 -2.74 3.56 -10.74
CA THR A 241 -2.34 4.65 -9.85
C THR A 241 -2.18 5.94 -10.67
N PRO A 242 -3.05 6.94 -10.49
CA PRO A 242 -2.97 8.19 -11.24
C PRO A 242 -1.89 9.11 -10.68
N TRP A 243 -0.85 9.40 -11.46
CA TRP A 243 0.21 10.34 -11.08
C TRP A 243 0.05 11.75 -11.66
N GLY A 244 -0.95 11.96 -12.51
CA GLY A 244 -1.21 13.24 -13.18
C GLY A 244 -2.05 14.19 -12.33
N ARG A 245 -1.58 15.44 -12.11
CA ARG A 245 -2.35 16.45 -11.38
C ARG A 245 -3.40 17.17 -12.23
N GLY A 246 -3.36 17.04 -13.55
CA GLY A 246 -4.29 17.70 -14.46
C GLY A 246 -5.37 16.76 -14.99
N LEU A 247 -6.60 17.23 -15.11
CA LEU A 247 -7.76 16.43 -15.56
C LEU A 247 -7.51 15.75 -16.93
N ALA A 248 -6.97 16.48 -17.91
CA ALA A 248 -6.69 15.94 -19.24
C ALA A 248 -5.68 14.78 -19.20
N ARG A 249 -4.59 14.95 -18.43
CA ARG A 249 -3.59 13.90 -18.25
C ARG A 249 -4.14 12.68 -17.52
N PHE A 250 -4.93 12.90 -16.47
CA PHE A 250 -5.63 11.84 -15.74
C PHE A 250 -6.55 11.05 -16.66
N THR A 251 -7.38 11.73 -17.47
CA THR A 251 -8.31 11.08 -18.40
C THR A 251 -7.56 10.26 -19.46
N LEU A 252 -6.46 10.80 -20.02
CA LEU A 252 -5.63 10.08 -20.99
C LEU A 252 -5.00 8.82 -20.36
N GLN A 253 -4.44 8.93 -19.16
CA GLN A 253 -3.86 7.80 -18.45
C GLN A 253 -4.90 6.73 -18.14
N MET A 254 -6.11 7.11 -17.73
CA MET A 254 -7.23 6.18 -17.53
C MET A 254 -7.59 5.45 -18.83
N ALA A 255 -7.70 6.16 -19.94
CA ALA A 255 -7.98 5.55 -21.25
C ALA A 255 -6.89 4.56 -21.68
N GLN A 256 -5.63 4.94 -21.53
CA GLN A 256 -4.49 4.05 -21.82
C GLN A 256 -4.52 2.79 -20.95
N ASN A 257 -4.78 2.95 -19.63
CA ASN A 257 -4.86 1.82 -18.72
C ASN A 257 -5.97 0.82 -19.11
N MET A 258 -7.11 1.30 -19.57
CA MET A 258 -8.22 0.44 -20.01
C MET A 258 -7.85 -0.43 -21.24
N LEU A 259 -6.88 -0.03 -22.04
CA LEU A 259 -6.39 -0.76 -23.20
C LEU A 259 -5.24 -1.71 -22.88
N THR A 260 -4.61 -1.57 -21.71
CA THR A 260 -3.46 -2.39 -21.30
C THR A 260 -3.95 -3.75 -20.81
N PRO A 261 -3.44 -4.87 -21.34
CA PRO A 261 -3.72 -6.18 -20.77
C PRO A 261 -3.02 -6.32 -19.41
N PRO A 262 -3.68 -6.81 -18.37
CA PRO A 262 -3.07 -6.97 -17.07
C PRO A 262 -2.07 -8.12 -17.04
N GLU A 263 -0.95 -7.93 -16.34
CA GLU A 263 0.00 -9.01 -16.02
C GLU A 263 -0.48 -9.79 -14.79
N THR A 264 -0.26 -11.10 -14.81
CA THR A 264 -0.56 -12.03 -13.69
C THR A 264 0.58 -13.03 -13.52
N VAL A 265 0.65 -13.74 -12.39
CA VAL A 265 1.58 -14.86 -12.13
C VAL A 265 0.91 -16.20 -12.30
#